data_266cab02a645c9f8af6d6a75ef1efe9d
#
_entry.id   266cab02a645c9f8af6d6a75ef1efe9d
#
_cell.length_a   1.000
_cell.length_b   1.000
_cell.length_c   1.000
_cell.angle_alpha   90.00
_cell.angle_beta   90.00
_cell.angle_gamma   90.00
#
_symmetry.space_group_name_H-M   'P 1'
#
loop_
_entity.id
_entity.type
_entity.pdbx_description
1 polymer ?
#
loop_
_entity_poly.entity_id
_entity_poly.type
_entity_poly.pdbx_seq_one_letter_code
_entity_poly.pdbx_strand_id
1 'polypeptide(L)'
;MGNTKALMAAGVAGLVVVGALHWWNGREDSAPRAGCTTVVVAASVEKSDLMDAIAKRYNSSDRQVNASCYGISVTAITSGVAESRLTEASWDPAWGPVPDAWSPAASTWLQLLRHDRASHDRPDILAADNESVVSTPIVLAMPEPKAKALGWPQAAIGWSDLLNLANDPRGWASKGHPEWGAFKLGKTNPNVSTSGLSATIGAFVAATGTSSDLTLDALKEPRVRDFVAGVEKSVAHYGDTALTFLTNLQRADDAGTALGYVSAVAVEEKSIVDYNEGNPTGDLETKGEHGKPRVPLVAIYPKEGTLNSDSPFAILQAPWSEAGKQAGAKDFLAYLREPAQQELFTDAGFRTYDGRPGKAVSNSDYLAEDIGVTLSPPSPPVLAAVRAAWSELRKPARVLLVLDVSGSMGQSAGAGKTRLELAQAAAVNGLSQLSDADQVGLWTFPSQGQVYWQHMALEPLGPQRDQLIARIQQLIPAGGTPLFAATRKASEAVRARADDDTINAVVVMTDGKNEYPDDTDVDGLIRQLGDQALEGGVRVFTIAYGEDADLDTLKRISEASRAAAYDASDPQTIDAVFTNVLSNF
;
A
#
# COMPACT_ATOMS: atom_id res chain seq x y z
N MET A 1 4.07 -27.98 46.16
CA MET A 1 4.72 -26.67 45.99
C MET A 1 5.64 -26.78 44.78
N GLY A 2 5.19 -26.46 43.63
CA GLY A 2 5.92 -26.58 42.35
C GLY A 2 5.44 -25.48 41.42
N ASN A 3 6.39 -24.77 40.92
CA ASN A 3 6.29 -23.57 40.12
C ASN A 3 5.49 -23.75 38.83
N THR A 4 4.41 -23.02 38.71
CA THR A 4 3.75 -22.66 37.43
C THR A 4 4.12 -21.19 37.12
N LYS A 5 5.20 -20.99 36.40
CA LYS A 5 5.54 -19.73 35.74
C LYS A 5 6.32 -20.06 34.47
N ALA A 6 5.64 -20.27 33.39
CA ALA A 6 6.15 -20.12 32.01
C ALA A 6 4.98 -20.47 31.08
N LEU A 7 4.28 -19.46 30.56
CA LEU A 7 3.48 -19.48 29.33
C LEU A 7 2.60 -18.22 29.30
N MET A 8 3.23 -17.07 29.13
CA MET A 8 2.59 -15.85 28.64
C MET A 8 3.68 -15.03 27.93
N ALA A 9 3.99 -15.38 26.73
CA ALA A 9 4.77 -14.55 25.82
C ALA A 9 4.60 -15.09 24.39
N ALA A 10 3.42 -14.94 23.84
CA ALA A 10 3.19 -15.05 22.40
C ALA A 10 1.78 -14.52 22.11
N GLY A 11 1.63 -13.23 21.90
CA GLY A 11 0.33 -12.70 21.57
C GLY A 11 0.29 -11.19 21.46
N VAL A 12 1.28 -10.54 20.84
CA VAL A 12 1.14 -9.15 20.39
C VAL A 12 2.12 -8.95 19.24
N ALA A 13 1.71 -9.27 18.05
CA ALA A 13 2.35 -8.80 16.81
C ALA A 13 1.40 -9.06 15.63
N GLY A 14 0.42 -8.22 15.42
CA GLY A 14 -0.53 -8.44 14.35
C GLY A 14 -1.42 -7.26 13.99
N LEU A 15 -0.89 -6.04 14.09
CA LEU A 15 -1.72 -4.84 13.84
C LEU A 15 -1.09 -3.93 12.79
N VAL A 16 -0.99 -4.35 11.51
CA VAL A 16 -0.26 -3.47 10.62
C VAL A 16 -0.85 -3.25 9.23
N VAL A 17 -1.70 -4.09 8.71
CA VAL A 17 -2.29 -3.85 7.38
C VAL A 17 -3.78 -3.55 7.42
N VAL A 18 -4.36 -3.70 8.57
CA VAL A 18 -5.73 -3.28 8.88
C VAL A 18 -5.83 -1.77 9.10
N GLY A 19 -4.70 -1.08 9.24
CA GLY A 19 -4.60 0.32 9.68
C GLY A 19 -5.37 1.35 8.85
N ALA A 20 -5.60 1.13 7.58
CA ALA A 20 -6.30 2.14 6.78
C ALA A 20 -7.83 2.08 6.93
N LEU A 21 -8.42 0.91 7.28
CA LEU A 21 -9.86 0.75 7.44
C LEU A 21 -10.30 0.42 8.87
N HIS A 22 -9.46 -0.27 9.66
CA HIS A 22 -9.71 -0.47 11.10
C HIS A 22 -9.62 0.83 11.91
N TRP A 23 -8.92 1.80 11.39
CA TRP A 23 -8.79 3.13 11.95
C TRP A 23 -10.13 3.87 12.10
N TRP A 24 -11.12 3.47 11.34
CA TRP A 24 -12.45 4.04 11.42
C TRP A 24 -13.29 3.52 12.61
N ASN A 25 -13.18 2.26 12.97
CA ASN A 25 -14.10 1.61 13.92
C ASN A 25 -13.57 1.45 15.36
N GLY A 26 -12.32 1.74 15.66
CA GLY A 26 -11.70 1.42 16.95
C GLY A 26 -11.05 2.56 17.74
N ARG A 27 -10.91 3.75 17.16
CA ARG A 27 -10.46 4.91 17.92
C ARG A 27 -11.65 5.67 18.48
N GLU A 28 -11.63 5.95 19.79
CA GLU A 28 -12.35 7.08 20.32
C GLU A 28 -11.90 8.31 19.50
N ASP A 29 -12.73 8.70 18.54
CA ASP A 29 -12.54 9.96 17.82
C ASP A 29 -12.22 11.02 18.86
N SER A 30 -11.12 11.73 18.67
CA SER A 30 -10.92 13.00 19.38
C SER A 30 -12.01 13.93 18.87
N ALA A 31 -13.21 13.71 19.39
CA ALA A 31 -14.39 14.46 18.99
C ALA A 31 -14.04 15.95 19.12
N PRO A 32 -14.22 16.74 18.06
CA PRO A 32 -14.06 18.18 18.15
C PRO A 32 -14.82 18.69 19.37
N ARG A 33 -14.30 19.70 20.05
CA ARG A 33 -15.03 20.33 21.17
C ARG A 33 -16.49 20.58 20.76
N ALA A 34 -17.42 20.24 21.62
CA ALA A 34 -18.83 20.46 21.36
C ALA A 34 -19.04 21.93 20.96
N GLY A 35 -19.65 22.17 19.82
CA GLY A 35 -19.90 23.50 19.27
C GLY A 35 -18.85 24.04 18.28
N CYS A 36 -17.74 23.34 18.05
CA CYS A 36 -16.78 23.66 16.99
C CYS A 36 -17.18 23.06 15.64
N THR A 37 -16.84 23.75 14.55
CA THR A 37 -17.02 23.23 13.19
C THR A 37 -15.96 22.20 12.88
N THR A 38 -16.35 20.98 12.50
CA THR A 38 -15.41 19.91 12.12
C THR A 38 -14.88 20.13 10.71
N VAL A 39 -13.55 20.07 10.57
CA VAL A 39 -12.82 20.08 9.31
C VAL A 39 -12.18 18.71 9.13
N VAL A 40 -12.51 18.03 8.04
CA VAL A 40 -11.97 16.70 7.69
C VAL A 40 -10.76 16.87 6.79
N VAL A 41 -9.64 16.26 7.18
CA VAL A 41 -8.38 16.25 6.42
C VAL A 41 -8.06 14.82 5.99
N ALA A 42 -8.12 14.55 4.70
CA ALA A 42 -7.63 13.31 4.13
C ALA A 42 -6.10 13.38 3.99
N ALA A 43 -5.36 12.53 4.69
CA ALA A 43 -3.90 12.53 4.71
C ALA A 43 -3.33 11.20 4.21
N SER A 44 -2.17 11.24 3.54
CA SER A 44 -1.47 10.03 3.12
C SER A 44 -0.98 9.23 4.33
N VAL A 45 -0.97 7.91 4.18
CA VAL A 45 -0.85 6.94 5.29
C VAL A 45 0.45 7.05 6.09
N GLU A 46 1.57 7.45 5.46
CA GLU A 46 2.88 7.56 6.12
C GLU A 46 2.98 8.71 7.13
N LYS A 47 2.04 9.68 7.09
CA LYS A 47 2.01 10.83 8.00
C LYS A 47 0.68 11.01 8.74
N SER A 48 -0.33 10.22 8.41
CA SER A 48 -1.69 10.40 8.95
C SER A 48 -1.73 10.30 10.47
N ASP A 49 -1.04 9.34 11.08
CA ASP A 49 -1.02 9.13 12.53
C ASP A 49 -0.39 10.31 13.27
N LEU A 50 0.74 10.79 12.76
CA LEU A 50 1.39 11.95 13.35
C LEU A 50 0.56 13.22 13.16
N MET A 51 -0.06 13.37 11.99
CA MET A 51 -0.95 14.50 11.72
C MET A 51 -2.19 14.46 12.62
N ASP A 52 -2.75 13.28 12.92
CA ASP A 52 -3.85 13.10 13.87
C ASP A 52 -3.42 13.44 15.30
N ALA A 53 -2.24 12.99 15.73
CA ALA A 53 -1.70 13.36 17.04
C ALA A 53 -1.51 14.88 17.19
N ILE A 54 -1.09 15.55 16.10
CA ILE A 54 -0.99 17.03 16.07
C ILE A 54 -2.38 17.66 16.04
N ALA A 55 -3.36 17.09 15.31
CA ALA A 55 -4.74 17.54 15.29
C ALA A 55 -5.39 17.46 16.68
N LYS A 56 -5.10 16.42 17.47
CA LYS A 56 -5.54 16.32 18.88
C LYS A 56 -5.02 17.46 19.74
N ARG A 57 -3.76 17.87 19.53
CA ARG A 57 -3.19 19.05 20.23
C ARG A 57 -3.85 20.35 19.78
N TYR A 58 -4.10 20.49 18.46
CA TYR A 58 -4.85 21.63 17.93
C TYR A 58 -6.24 21.71 18.54
N ASN A 59 -6.98 20.61 18.56
CA ASN A 59 -8.33 20.51 19.12
C ASN A 59 -8.40 20.81 20.61
N SER A 60 -7.31 20.55 21.35
CA SER A 60 -7.19 20.83 22.78
C SER A 60 -6.81 22.29 23.08
N SER A 61 -6.38 23.04 22.06
CA SER A 61 -6.00 24.45 22.20
C SER A 61 -7.23 25.37 22.20
N ASP A 62 -7.08 26.59 22.73
CA ASP A 62 -8.13 27.61 22.69
C ASP A 62 -8.10 28.44 21.39
N ARG A 63 -7.57 27.88 20.31
CA ARG A 63 -7.47 28.56 19.01
C ARG A 63 -8.84 28.90 18.46
N GLN A 64 -8.94 30.08 17.91
CA GLN A 64 -10.13 30.58 17.21
C GLN A 64 -9.71 31.36 15.97
N VAL A 65 -10.50 31.23 14.92
CA VAL A 65 -10.34 32.00 13.68
C VAL A 65 -11.61 32.80 13.48
N ASN A 66 -11.51 34.15 13.47
CA ASN A 66 -12.68 35.05 13.34
C ASN A 66 -13.79 34.73 14.36
N ALA A 67 -13.42 34.51 15.63
CA ALA A 67 -14.31 34.12 16.73
C ALA A 67 -15.04 32.76 16.55
N SER A 68 -14.66 31.97 15.60
CA SER A 68 -15.15 30.60 15.40
C SER A 68 -14.11 29.57 15.84
N CYS A 69 -14.53 28.47 16.48
CA CYS A 69 -13.65 27.35 16.78
C CYS A 69 -13.79 26.24 15.71
N TYR A 70 -12.68 25.58 15.46
CA TYR A 70 -12.62 24.45 14.53
C TYR A 70 -12.03 23.22 15.23
N GLY A 71 -12.58 22.05 14.91
CA GLY A 71 -12.02 20.77 15.29
C GLY A 71 -11.53 20.04 14.05
N ILE A 72 -10.32 19.50 14.09
CA ILE A 72 -9.71 18.79 12.97
C ILE A 72 -9.90 17.29 13.18
N SER A 73 -10.39 16.60 12.16
CA SER A 73 -10.45 15.14 12.06
C SER A 73 -9.57 14.69 10.89
N VAL A 74 -8.60 13.82 11.15
CA VAL A 74 -7.68 13.31 10.12
C VAL A 74 -8.10 11.90 9.73
N THR A 75 -8.20 11.65 8.42
CA THR A 75 -8.48 10.32 7.86
C THR A 75 -7.30 9.86 7.01
N ALA A 76 -6.88 8.61 7.19
CA ALA A 76 -5.81 8.01 6.40
C ALA A 76 -6.34 7.48 5.07
N ILE A 77 -5.71 7.89 3.97
CA ILE A 77 -6.02 7.38 2.64
C ILE A 77 -4.77 7.46 1.76
N THR A 78 -4.49 6.42 0.96
CA THR A 78 -3.37 6.48 0.02
C THR A 78 -3.59 7.57 -1.03
N SER A 79 -2.49 8.22 -1.43
CA SER A 79 -2.58 9.42 -2.28
C SER A 79 -3.26 9.15 -3.62
N GLY A 80 -2.99 8.01 -4.27
CA GLY A 80 -3.60 7.67 -5.56
C GLY A 80 -5.07 7.27 -5.45
N VAL A 81 -5.46 6.61 -4.35
CA VAL A 81 -6.89 6.32 -4.10
C VAL A 81 -7.64 7.62 -3.89
N ALA A 82 -7.13 8.53 -3.06
CA ALA A 82 -7.75 9.85 -2.85
C ALA A 82 -7.85 10.64 -4.16
N GLU A 83 -6.80 10.65 -4.99
CA GLU A 83 -6.79 11.29 -6.31
C GLU A 83 -7.90 10.74 -7.19
N SER A 84 -7.99 9.41 -7.32
CA SER A 84 -9.03 8.74 -8.12
C SER A 84 -10.45 9.11 -7.65
N ARG A 85 -10.69 9.12 -6.32
CA ARG A 85 -12.01 9.45 -5.75
C ARG A 85 -12.35 10.94 -5.86
N LEU A 86 -11.38 11.83 -5.70
CA LEU A 86 -11.57 13.27 -5.92
C LEU A 86 -11.74 13.62 -7.40
N THR A 87 -11.30 12.74 -8.30
CA THR A 87 -11.57 12.86 -9.73
C THR A 87 -13.05 12.61 -10.04
N GLU A 88 -13.76 11.79 -9.27
CA GLU A 88 -15.19 11.54 -9.44
C GLU A 88 -16.07 12.79 -9.24
N ALA A 89 -17.33 12.74 -9.71
CA ALA A 89 -18.26 13.87 -9.60
C ALA A 89 -18.68 14.14 -8.16
N SER A 90 -18.73 13.11 -7.32
CA SER A 90 -19.08 13.15 -5.91
C SER A 90 -18.22 12.16 -5.12
N TRP A 91 -17.97 12.47 -3.86
CA TRP A 91 -17.32 11.57 -2.93
C TRP A 91 -18.28 10.47 -2.48
N ASP A 92 -17.85 9.21 -2.55
CA ASP A 92 -18.63 8.08 -2.05
C ASP A 92 -18.37 7.92 -0.53
N PRO A 93 -19.41 7.93 0.33
CA PRO A 93 -19.28 7.72 1.76
C PRO A 93 -18.59 6.41 2.18
N ALA A 94 -18.58 5.39 1.33
CA ALA A 94 -17.83 4.15 1.54
C ALA A 94 -16.31 4.37 1.71
N TRP A 95 -15.80 5.51 1.25
CA TRP A 95 -14.40 5.92 1.39
C TRP A 95 -14.16 6.86 2.58
N GLY A 96 -15.15 7.01 3.44
CA GLY A 96 -15.05 7.78 4.62
C GLY A 96 -15.67 9.19 4.54
N PRO A 97 -15.50 10.02 5.61
CA PRO A 97 -16.02 11.36 5.63
C PRO A 97 -15.50 12.16 4.45
N VAL A 98 -16.40 12.98 3.91
CA VAL A 98 -16.07 13.89 2.80
C VAL A 98 -14.95 14.86 3.24
N PRO A 99 -13.80 14.89 2.56
CA PRO A 99 -12.70 15.75 2.96
C PRO A 99 -12.95 17.23 2.64
N ASP A 100 -12.55 18.10 3.56
CA ASP A 100 -12.48 19.56 3.36
C ASP A 100 -11.08 20.01 2.92
N ALA A 101 -10.06 19.20 3.26
CA ALA A 101 -8.69 19.37 2.80
C ALA A 101 -8.07 18.01 2.49
N TRP A 102 -7.09 18.01 1.58
CA TRP A 102 -6.36 16.83 1.18
C TRP A 102 -4.85 17.07 1.27
N SER A 103 -4.15 16.20 1.98
CA SER A 103 -2.69 16.23 2.10
C SER A 103 -2.08 14.94 1.56
N PRO A 104 -1.87 14.83 0.23
CA PRO A 104 -1.15 13.69 -0.36
C PRO A 104 0.32 13.73 0.03
N ALA A 105 1.06 12.64 -0.26
CA ALA A 105 2.49 12.61 0.00
C ALA A 105 3.31 13.50 -0.95
N ALA A 106 2.83 13.78 -2.16
CA ALA A 106 3.54 14.61 -3.12
C ALA A 106 2.60 15.47 -3.97
N SER A 107 3.10 16.62 -4.42
CA SER A 107 2.39 17.54 -5.33
C SER A 107 2.10 16.95 -6.72
N THR A 108 2.79 15.88 -7.10
CA THR A 108 2.48 15.11 -8.31
C THR A 108 1.02 14.65 -8.36
N TRP A 109 0.43 14.32 -7.21
CA TRP A 109 -0.96 13.91 -7.12
C TRP A 109 -1.94 15.06 -7.33
N LEU A 110 -1.59 16.28 -6.89
CA LEU A 110 -2.40 17.46 -7.18
C LEU A 110 -2.40 17.77 -8.68
N GLN A 111 -1.25 17.57 -9.34
CA GLN A 111 -1.13 17.75 -10.78
C GLN A 111 -1.94 16.70 -11.56
N LEU A 112 -1.90 15.43 -11.13
CA LEU A 112 -2.71 14.36 -11.70
C LEU A 112 -4.21 14.65 -11.51
N LEU A 113 -4.65 15.02 -10.32
CA LEU A 113 -6.04 15.36 -10.05
C LEU A 113 -6.56 16.46 -10.99
N ARG A 114 -5.79 17.55 -11.17
CA ARG A 114 -6.17 18.61 -12.10
C ARG A 114 -6.26 18.10 -13.54
N HIS A 115 -5.29 17.29 -13.95
CA HIS A 115 -5.24 16.72 -15.30
C HIS A 115 -6.43 15.77 -15.54
N ASP A 116 -6.67 14.86 -14.61
CA ASP A 116 -7.69 13.82 -14.76
C ASP A 116 -9.09 14.42 -14.66
N ARG A 117 -9.32 15.39 -13.78
CA ARG A 117 -10.60 16.14 -13.76
C ARG A 117 -10.84 16.92 -15.04
N ALA A 118 -9.82 17.60 -15.57
CA ALA A 118 -9.93 18.31 -16.84
C ALA A 118 -10.23 17.37 -18.03
N SER A 119 -9.64 16.17 -18.04
CA SER A 119 -9.89 15.17 -19.08
C SER A 119 -11.33 14.60 -19.07
N HIS A 120 -12.03 14.77 -17.94
CA HIS A 120 -13.44 14.38 -17.77
C HIS A 120 -14.39 15.60 -17.77
N ASP A 121 -13.96 16.76 -18.27
CA ASP A 121 -14.74 18.01 -18.30
C ASP A 121 -15.24 18.44 -16.91
N ARG A 122 -14.46 18.17 -15.84
CA ARG A 122 -14.78 18.52 -14.45
C ARG A 122 -13.97 19.73 -14.00
N PRO A 123 -14.55 20.65 -13.20
CA PRO A 123 -13.85 21.84 -12.71
C PRO A 123 -12.72 21.44 -11.74
N ASP A 124 -11.66 22.26 -11.67
CA ASP A 124 -10.65 22.16 -10.61
C ASP A 124 -11.33 22.42 -9.25
N ILE A 125 -10.97 21.60 -8.26
CA ILE A 125 -11.47 21.69 -6.88
C ILE A 125 -10.37 22.02 -5.86
N LEU A 126 -9.16 22.31 -6.34
CA LEU A 126 -8.03 22.67 -5.49
C LEU A 126 -7.93 24.19 -5.36
N ALA A 127 -7.63 24.68 -4.18
CA ALA A 127 -7.21 26.07 -4.02
C ALA A 127 -5.93 26.36 -4.83
N ALA A 128 -5.68 27.64 -5.11
CA ALA A 128 -4.49 28.02 -5.88
C ALA A 128 -3.20 27.75 -5.11
N ASP A 129 -3.21 28.02 -3.79
CA ASP A 129 -2.04 27.86 -2.92
C ASP A 129 -2.11 26.52 -2.20
N ASN A 130 -1.10 25.67 -2.43
CA ASN A 130 -0.98 24.35 -1.80
C ASN A 130 0.43 24.26 -1.21
N GLU A 131 0.59 24.73 0.03
CA GLU A 131 1.87 24.77 0.71
C GLU A 131 2.24 23.39 1.29
N SER A 132 3.53 23.06 1.26
CA SER A 132 4.05 21.83 1.86
C SER A 132 3.97 21.87 3.38
N VAL A 133 3.64 20.73 3.98
CA VAL A 133 3.66 20.51 5.44
C VAL A 133 5.01 19.98 5.87
N VAL A 134 5.54 19.01 5.17
CA VAL A 134 6.83 18.33 5.39
C VAL A 134 7.38 17.86 4.06
N SER A 135 8.58 17.31 4.07
CA SER A 135 9.13 16.63 2.89
C SER A 135 9.88 15.35 3.28
N THR A 136 10.03 14.45 2.32
CA THR A 136 10.82 13.23 2.45
C THR A 136 11.23 12.75 1.05
N PRO A 137 12.53 12.52 0.77
CA PRO A 137 12.96 12.00 -0.52
C PRO A 137 12.56 10.53 -0.67
N ILE A 138 12.32 10.10 -1.91
CA ILE A 138 12.14 8.69 -2.25
C ILE A 138 13.51 8.06 -2.44
N VAL A 139 13.75 6.96 -1.75
CA VAL A 139 15.03 6.25 -1.74
C VAL A 139 14.83 4.77 -2.05
N LEU A 140 15.93 4.08 -2.36
CA LEU A 140 15.96 2.63 -2.43
C LEU A 140 16.49 2.13 -1.07
N ALA A 141 15.58 1.74 -0.18
CA ALA A 141 15.94 1.13 1.09
C ALA A 141 16.55 -0.25 0.85
N MET A 142 17.77 -0.47 1.30
CA MET A 142 18.49 -1.72 1.08
C MET A 142 18.99 -2.30 2.40
N PRO A 143 18.85 -3.61 2.65
CA PRO A 143 19.53 -4.27 3.77
C PRO A 143 21.02 -3.93 3.76
N GLU A 144 21.56 -3.46 4.88
CA GLU A 144 22.93 -2.94 4.97
C GLU A 144 24.00 -3.88 4.39
N PRO A 145 24.00 -5.23 4.65
CA PRO A 145 24.98 -6.12 4.04
C PRO A 145 24.94 -6.12 2.50
N LYS A 146 23.74 -6.03 1.91
CA LYS A 146 23.56 -5.99 0.46
C LYS A 146 24.07 -4.67 -0.13
N ALA A 147 23.78 -3.55 0.50
CA ALA A 147 24.31 -2.25 0.10
C ALA A 147 25.85 -2.23 0.14
N LYS A 148 26.44 -2.77 1.21
CA LYS A 148 27.92 -2.91 1.34
C LYS A 148 28.52 -3.76 0.22
N ALA A 149 27.85 -4.85 -0.18
CA ALA A 149 28.31 -5.68 -1.30
C ALA A 149 28.28 -4.95 -2.66
N LEU A 150 27.51 -3.84 -2.77
CA LEU A 150 27.52 -2.93 -3.92
C LEU A 150 28.48 -1.73 -3.76
N GLY A 151 29.16 -1.62 -2.62
CA GLY A 151 30.17 -0.60 -2.34
C GLY A 151 29.65 0.61 -1.54
N TRP A 152 28.43 0.56 -0.99
CA TRP A 152 27.93 1.60 -0.09
C TRP A 152 28.82 1.68 1.18
N PRO A 153 29.06 2.87 1.76
CA PRO A 153 28.57 4.19 1.36
C PRO A 153 29.43 4.93 0.30
N GLN A 154 30.55 4.36 -0.16
CA GLN A 154 31.50 5.03 -1.05
C GLN A 154 31.06 5.05 -2.52
N ALA A 155 30.34 4.01 -2.97
CA ALA A 155 29.87 3.91 -4.34
C ALA A 155 28.54 4.64 -4.52
N ALA A 156 28.43 5.43 -5.61
CA ALA A 156 27.18 6.00 -6.05
C ALA A 156 26.36 4.90 -6.76
N ILE A 157 25.33 4.40 -6.10
CA ILE A 157 24.44 3.35 -6.59
C ILE A 157 23.18 3.97 -7.22
N GLY A 158 22.68 3.39 -8.30
CA GLY A 158 21.46 3.85 -8.97
C GLY A 158 20.69 2.75 -9.66
N TRP A 159 19.66 3.09 -10.42
CA TRP A 159 18.78 2.15 -11.10
C TRP A 159 19.51 1.25 -12.08
N SER A 160 20.50 1.80 -12.82
CA SER A 160 21.30 1.02 -13.77
C SER A 160 22.10 -0.09 -13.08
N ASP A 161 22.63 0.15 -11.88
CA ASP A 161 23.38 -0.88 -11.13
C ASP A 161 22.46 -2.00 -10.66
N LEU A 162 21.24 -1.65 -10.21
CA LEU A 162 20.23 -2.62 -9.79
C LEU A 162 19.74 -3.47 -10.96
N LEU A 163 19.48 -2.86 -12.13
CA LEU A 163 19.08 -3.58 -13.32
C LEU A 163 20.18 -4.53 -13.81
N ASN A 164 21.45 -4.10 -13.79
CA ASN A 164 22.56 -4.95 -14.15
C ASN A 164 22.65 -6.18 -13.23
N LEU A 165 22.41 -6.01 -11.93
CA LEU A 165 22.37 -7.12 -10.98
C LEU A 165 21.13 -8.01 -11.17
N ALA A 166 19.97 -7.40 -11.47
CA ALA A 166 18.72 -8.12 -11.73
C ALA A 166 18.83 -9.02 -12.98
N ASN A 167 19.55 -8.56 -14.01
CA ASN A 167 19.77 -9.30 -15.25
C ASN A 167 20.97 -10.27 -15.19
N ASP A 168 21.80 -10.25 -14.14
CA ASP A 168 22.88 -11.22 -13.98
C ASP A 168 22.26 -12.58 -13.55
N PRO A 169 22.38 -13.64 -14.35
CA PRO A 169 21.79 -14.93 -14.02
C PRO A 169 22.38 -15.55 -12.75
N ARG A 170 23.54 -15.06 -12.29
CA ARG A 170 24.14 -15.47 -11.03
C ARG A 170 23.56 -14.69 -9.84
N GLY A 171 22.81 -13.60 -10.07
CA GLY A 171 22.27 -12.74 -9.02
C GLY A 171 23.36 -12.28 -8.04
N TRP A 172 23.10 -12.40 -6.76
CA TRP A 172 24.03 -12.00 -5.70
C TRP A 172 25.31 -12.86 -5.63
N ALA A 173 25.34 -14.03 -6.26
CA ALA A 173 26.57 -14.82 -6.40
C ALA A 173 27.64 -14.07 -7.19
N SER A 174 27.28 -13.16 -8.10
CA SER A 174 28.22 -12.28 -8.81
C SER A 174 28.91 -11.27 -7.89
N LYS A 175 28.37 -11.05 -6.71
CA LYS A 175 28.90 -10.20 -5.64
C LYS A 175 29.50 -10.99 -4.47
N GLY A 176 29.63 -12.31 -4.64
CA GLY A 176 30.21 -13.22 -3.61
C GLY A 176 29.20 -13.79 -2.62
N HIS A 177 27.89 -13.59 -2.83
CA HIS A 177 26.82 -13.95 -1.92
C HIS A 177 25.76 -14.85 -2.57
N PRO A 178 26.10 -16.12 -2.94
CA PRO A 178 25.14 -17.03 -3.58
C PRO A 178 23.93 -17.34 -2.70
N GLU A 179 24.07 -17.26 -1.39
CA GLU A 179 23.00 -17.50 -0.41
C GLU A 179 21.87 -16.44 -0.43
N TRP A 180 22.08 -15.29 -1.07
CA TRP A 180 21.05 -14.25 -1.21
C TRP A 180 20.19 -14.41 -2.48
N GLY A 181 20.54 -15.32 -3.36
CA GLY A 181 19.78 -15.67 -4.57
C GLY A 181 19.78 -14.60 -5.65
N ALA A 182 18.68 -14.50 -6.40
CA ALA A 182 18.48 -13.47 -7.41
C ALA A 182 18.19 -12.09 -6.78
N PHE A 183 18.41 -11.02 -7.56
CA PHE A 183 17.97 -9.67 -7.14
C PHE A 183 16.43 -9.60 -7.12
N LYS A 184 15.87 -9.05 -6.06
CA LYS A 184 14.42 -8.85 -5.89
C LYS A 184 14.13 -7.41 -5.47
N LEU A 185 13.35 -6.69 -6.27
CA LEU A 185 12.90 -5.33 -5.96
C LEU A 185 11.52 -5.38 -5.26
N GLY A 186 11.40 -4.69 -4.15
CA GLY A 186 10.12 -4.31 -3.55
C GLY A 186 9.67 -2.97 -4.11
N LYS A 187 8.46 -2.90 -4.61
CA LYS A 187 7.89 -1.69 -5.21
C LYS A 187 6.39 -1.66 -4.99
N THR A 188 5.84 -0.50 -4.75
CA THR A 188 4.40 -0.31 -4.63
C THR A 188 3.76 0.03 -5.98
N ASN A 189 2.45 -0.10 -6.07
CA ASN A 189 1.68 0.23 -7.26
C ASN A 189 1.69 1.76 -7.50
N PRO A 190 2.18 2.27 -8.64
CA PRO A 190 2.28 3.69 -8.94
C PRO A 190 0.92 4.38 -9.15
N ASN A 191 -0.17 3.62 -9.30
CA ASN A 191 -1.52 4.18 -9.35
C ASN A 191 -2.08 4.50 -7.96
N VAL A 192 -1.46 3.96 -6.90
CA VAL A 192 -1.95 4.06 -5.52
C VAL A 192 -0.96 4.78 -4.62
N SER A 193 0.34 4.46 -4.75
CA SER A 193 1.38 4.88 -3.83
C SER A 193 2.37 5.86 -4.46
N THR A 194 2.76 6.87 -3.67
CA THR A 194 3.74 7.88 -4.07
C THR A 194 5.13 7.29 -4.29
N SER A 195 5.60 6.37 -3.42
CA SER A 195 6.89 5.70 -3.61
C SER A 195 6.91 4.87 -4.89
N GLY A 196 5.81 4.20 -5.24
CA GLY A 196 5.66 3.48 -6.50
C GLY A 196 5.70 4.39 -7.73
N LEU A 197 4.94 5.49 -7.70
CA LEU A 197 4.93 6.47 -8.79
C LEU A 197 6.32 7.10 -8.97
N SER A 198 6.93 7.55 -7.89
CA SER A 198 8.26 8.17 -7.93
C SER A 198 9.35 7.20 -8.39
N ALA A 199 9.31 5.95 -7.93
CA ALA A 199 10.22 4.90 -8.39
C ALA A 199 10.06 4.61 -9.88
N THR A 200 8.83 4.62 -10.39
CA THR A 200 8.55 4.44 -11.82
C THR A 200 9.11 5.60 -12.63
N ILE A 201 8.87 6.85 -12.20
CA ILE A 201 9.45 8.04 -12.84
C ILE A 201 10.98 7.97 -12.81
N GLY A 202 11.58 7.62 -11.65
CA GLY A 202 13.03 7.46 -11.49
C GLY A 202 13.63 6.42 -12.45
N ALA A 203 12.95 5.29 -12.64
CA ALA A 203 13.38 4.27 -13.61
C ALA A 203 13.31 4.78 -15.07
N PHE A 204 12.27 5.53 -15.44
CA PHE A 204 12.18 6.16 -16.76
C PHE A 204 13.28 7.22 -16.96
N VAL A 205 13.53 8.07 -15.96
CA VAL A 205 14.61 9.07 -16.02
C VAL A 205 15.97 8.39 -16.18
N ALA A 206 16.25 7.37 -15.38
CA ALA A 206 17.48 6.59 -15.50
C ALA A 206 17.67 5.96 -16.89
N ALA A 207 16.58 5.46 -17.48
CA ALA A 207 16.60 4.88 -18.82
C ALA A 207 16.93 5.90 -19.92
N THR A 208 16.52 7.16 -19.76
CA THR A 208 16.86 8.22 -20.72
C THR A 208 18.33 8.66 -20.62
N GLY A 209 18.97 8.43 -19.47
CA GLY A 209 20.33 8.88 -19.18
C GLY A 209 20.46 10.40 -19.02
N THR A 210 19.35 11.10 -18.82
CA THR A 210 19.31 12.55 -18.61
C THR A 210 18.57 12.87 -17.32
N SER A 211 19.05 13.88 -16.59
CA SER A 211 18.32 14.45 -15.44
C SER A 211 17.34 15.57 -15.85
N SER A 212 17.16 15.77 -17.16
CA SER A 212 16.24 16.74 -17.73
C SER A 212 14.82 16.19 -17.80
N ASP A 213 13.87 17.07 -18.14
CA ASP A 213 12.45 16.76 -18.19
C ASP A 213 12.13 15.50 -19.00
N LEU A 214 11.44 14.56 -18.38
CA LEU A 214 10.89 13.40 -19.06
C LEU A 214 9.81 13.85 -20.04
N THR A 215 9.83 13.31 -21.26
CA THR A 215 8.90 13.69 -22.33
C THR A 215 8.04 12.52 -22.78
N LEU A 216 6.87 12.80 -23.40
CA LEU A 216 6.01 11.77 -23.97
C LEU A 216 6.71 10.90 -25.03
N ASP A 217 7.65 11.48 -25.79
CA ASP A 217 8.38 10.74 -26.82
C ASP A 217 9.44 9.82 -26.20
N ALA A 218 10.11 10.26 -25.13
CA ALA A 218 11.05 9.42 -24.39
C ALA A 218 10.38 8.15 -23.82
N LEU A 219 9.12 8.24 -23.37
CA LEU A 219 8.37 7.08 -22.86
C LEU A 219 8.07 6.02 -23.94
N LYS A 220 8.15 6.39 -25.22
CA LYS A 220 7.88 5.49 -26.35
C LYS A 220 9.16 4.85 -26.92
N GLU A 221 10.33 5.36 -26.56
CA GLU A 221 11.60 4.84 -27.05
C GLU A 221 11.80 3.36 -26.64
N PRO A 222 12.06 2.43 -27.56
CA PRO A 222 12.19 1.01 -27.25
C PRO A 222 13.20 0.74 -26.13
N ARG A 223 14.40 1.34 -26.19
CA ARG A 223 15.45 1.16 -25.18
C ARG A 223 15.01 1.61 -23.78
N VAL A 224 14.19 2.67 -23.68
CA VAL A 224 13.67 3.19 -22.42
C VAL A 224 12.63 2.20 -21.87
N ARG A 225 11.73 1.73 -22.72
CA ARG A 225 10.73 0.73 -22.35
C ARG A 225 11.36 -0.60 -21.93
N ASP A 226 12.37 -1.08 -22.66
CA ASP A 226 13.10 -2.31 -22.33
C ASP A 226 13.81 -2.18 -20.97
N PHE A 227 14.41 -1.02 -20.68
CA PHE A 227 15.02 -0.79 -19.37
C PHE A 227 13.99 -0.83 -18.24
N VAL A 228 12.88 -0.09 -18.39
CA VAL A 228 11.82 -0.07 -17.37
C VAL A 228 11.20 -1.45 -17.20
N ALA A 229 10.90 -2.17 -18.30
CA ALA A 229 10.41 -3.55 -18.25
C ALA A 229 11.39 -4.47 -17.51
N GLY A 230 12.70 -4.29 -17.70
CA GLY A 230 13.72 -5.04 -16.96
C GLY A 230 13.72 -4.76 -15.46
N VAL A 231 13.51 -3.49 -15.06
CA VAL A 231 13.32 -3.12 -13.64
C VAL A 231 12.05 -3.79 -13.09
N GLU A 232 10.92 -3.69 -13.81
CA GLU A 232 9.64 -4.26 -13.38
C GLU A 232 9.69 -5.80 -13.29
N LYS A 233 10.43 -6.47 -14.19
CA LYS A 233 10.64 -7.92 -14.14
C LYS A 233 11.30 -8.37 -12.83
N SER A 234 12.16 -7.55 -12.23
CA SER A 234 12.83 -7.84 -10.96
C SER A 234 11.93 -7.65 -9.73
N VAL A 235 10.72 -7.11 -9.91
CA VAL A 235 9.77 -6.88 -8.81
C VAL A 235 9.30 -8.21 -8.25
N ALA A 236 9.47 -8.39 -6.93
CA ALA A 236 9.04 -9.59 -6.23
C ALA A 236 7.50 -9.65 -6.14
N HIS A 237 6.88 -8.53 -5.84
CA HIS A 237 5.46 -8.25 -5.89
C HIS A 237 5.24 -6.74 -5.75
N TYR A 238 4.11 -6.24 -6.15
CA TYR A 238 3.68 -4.89 -5.79
C TYR A 238 3.07 -4.89 -4.40
N GLY A 239 3.02 -3.74 -3.76
CA GLY A 239 2.33 -3.52 -2.50
C GLY A 239 1.36 -2.35 -2.68
N ASP A 240 0.28 -2.36 -1.91
CA ASP A 240 -0.60 -1.21 -1.75
C ASP A 240 0.13 -0.04 -1.10
N THR A 241 0.97 -0.34 -0.09
CA THR A 241 1.84 0.64 0.59
C THR A 241 3.26 0.10 0.80
N ALA A 242 4.21 1.01 0.97
CA ALA A 242 5.57 0.66 1.39
C ALA A 242 5.59 0.02 2.79
N LEU A 243 4.65 0.39 3.65
CA LEU A 243 4.54 -0.10 5.03
C LEU A 243 4.30 -1.61 5.07
N THR A 244 3.48 -2.15 4.15
CA THR A 244 3.25 -3.60 4.00
C THR A 244 4.56 -4.34 3.70
N PHE A 245 5.39 -3.79 2.80
CA PHE A 245 6.70 -4.37 2.50
C PHE A 245 7.63 -4.39 3.72
N LEU A 246 7.71 -3.27 4.42
CA LEU A 246 8.61 -3.13 5.56
C LEU A 246 8.19 -4.02 6.73
N THR A 247 6.88 -4.18 6.96
CA THR A 247 6.36 -5.12 7.94
C THR A 247 6.72 -6.57 7.61
N ASN A 248 6.55 -6.97 6.35
CA ASN A 248 6.94 -8.32 5.92
C ASN A 248 8.47 -8.52 5.99
N LEU A 249 9.25 -7.47 5.75
CA LEU A 249 10.70 -7.51 5.93
C LEU A 249 11.08 -7.66 7.41
N GLN A 250 10.40 -6.97 8.33
CA GLN A 250 10.62 -7.12 9.77
C GLN A 250 10.35 -8.56 10.21
N ARG A 251 9.23 -9.17 9.79
CA ARG A 251 8.94 -10.58 10.06
C ARG A 251 10.01 -11.52 9.50
N ALA A 252 10.52 -11.22 8.31
CA ALA A 252 11.62 -11.98 7.73
C ALA A 252 12.93 -11.79 8.51
N ASP A 253 13.17 -10.62 9.10
CA ASP A 253 14.29 -10.35 9.97
C ASP A 253 14.20 -11.13 11.29
N ASP A 254 13.02 -11.17 11.90
CA ASP A 254 12.74 -11.97 13.10
C ASP A 254 12.98 -13.46 12.88
N ALA A 255 12.60 -13.94 11.69
CA ALA A 255 12.85 -15.31 11.26
C ALA A 255 14.30 -15.57 10.79
N GLY A 256 15.17 -14.54 10.75
CA GLY A 256 16.55 -14.65 10.26
C GLY A 256 16.66 -14.81 8.73
N THR A 257 15.62 -14.43 7.96
CA THR A 257 15.54 -14.62 6.50
C THR A 257 15.45 -13.30 5.72
N ALA A 258 15.72 -12.14 6.37
CA ALA A 258 15.61 -10.81 5.75
C ALA A 258 16.36 -10.71 4.41
N LEU A 259 17.60 -11.21 4.35
CA LEU A 259 18.43 -11.16 3.15
C LEU A 259 17.93 -12.04 1.99
N GLY A 260 17.03 -12.99 2.24
CA GLY A 260 16.34 -13.79 1.21
C GLY A 260 15.03 -13.15 0.72
N TYR A 261 14.47 -12.20 1.48
CA TYR A 261 13.15 -11.64 1.20
C TYR A 261 13.18 -10.63 0.05
N VAL A 262 13.89 -9.52 0.22
CA VAL A 262 14.07 -8.49 -0.82
C VAL A 262 15.52 -8.04 -0.91
N SER A 263 15.90 -7.43 -2.02
CA SER A 263 17.21 -6.83 -2.22
C SER A 263 17.21 -5.33 -2.00
N ALA A 264 16.15 -4.67 -2.42
CA ALA A 264 15.89 -3.25 -2.19
C ALA A 264 14.38 -3.00 -2.20
N VAL A 265 13.92 -1.94 -1.54
CA VAL A 265 12.53 -1.48 -1.58
C VAL A 265 12.51 0.03 -1.86
N ALA A 266 11.69 0.46 -2.81
CA ALA A 266 11.47 1.88 -3.06
C ALA A 266 10.51 2.44 -1.99
N VAL A 267 10.99 3.35 -1.15
CA VAL A 267 10.26 3.90 0.00
C VAL A 267 10.59 5.39 0.21
N GLU A 268 9.83 6.04 1.06
CA GLU A 268 10.18 7.33 1.66
C GLU A 268 11.37 7.17 2.64
N GLU A 269 12.30 8.13 2.66
CA GLU A 269 13.43 8.14 3.61
C GLU A 269 12.97 7.96 5.06
N LYS A 270 11.88 8.60 5.43
CA LYS A 270 11.22 8.50 6.75
C LYS A 270 10.93 7.05 7.13
N SER A 271 10.52 6.23 6.19
CA SER A 271 10.19 4.82 6.46
C SER A 271 11.41 3.97 6.85
N ILE A 272 12.62 4.38 6.48
CA ILE A 272 13.86 3.74 6.96
C ILE A 272 14.09 4.08 8.43
N VAL A 273 13.79 5.30 8.86
CA VAL A 273 13.86 5.67 10.28
C VAL A 273 12.94 4.78 11.10
N ASP A 274 11.69 4.67 10.69
CA ASP A 274 10.69 3.84 11.37
C ASP A 274 11.11 2.37 11.43
N TYR A 275 11.50 1.79 10.31
CA TYR A 275 11.92 0.40 10.24
C TYR A 275 13.12 0.13 11.18
N ASN A 276 14.15 0.99 11.15
CA ASN A 276 15.34 0.82 11.96
C ASN A 276 15.11 1.04 13.46
N GLU A 277 14.01 1.71 13.83
CA GLU A 277 13.54 1.81 15.21
C GLU A 277 12.59 0.66 15.63
N GLY A 278 12.34 -0.32 14.73
CA GLY A 278 11.44 -1.45 14.98
C GLY A 278 9.96 -1.12 14.80
N ASN A 279 9.65 -0.05 14.11
CA ASN A 279 8.27 0.41 13.87
C ASN A 279 7.99 0.61 12.36
N PRO A 280 8.00 -0.44 11.53
CA PRO A 280 7.93 -0.33 10.07
C PRO A 280 6.67 0.35 9.53
N THR A 281 5.65 0.52 10.35
CA THR A 281 4.40 1.20 10.01
C THR A 281 4.40 2.68 10.33
N GLY A 282 5.29 3.11 11.21
CA GLY A 282 5.29 4.44 11.77
C GLY A 282 4.11 4.73 12.72
N ASP A 283 3.33 3.70 13.09
CA ASP A 283 2.22 3.84 14.02
C ASP A 283 2.74 4.22 15.42
N LEU A 284 2.25 5.34 15.93
CA LEU A 284 2.67 5.88 17.21
C LEU A 284 2.24 5.02 18.41
N GLU A 285 1.18 4.22 18.26
CA GLU A 285 0.65 3.35 19.32
C GLU A 285 1.52 2.11 19.53
N THR A 286 2.09 1.58 18.44
CA THR A 286 2.94 0.38 18.49
C THR A 286 4.43 0.71 18.63
N LYS A 287 4.78 2.00 18.67
CA LYS A 287 6.17 2.44 18.82
C LYS A 287 6.79 1.91 20.13
N GLY A 288 7.86 1.13 19.98
CA GLY A 288 8.60 0.53 21.10
C GLY A 288 8.09 -0.86 21.53
N GLU A 289 7.06 -1.40 20.90
CA GLU A 289 6.60 -2.78 21.15
C GLU A 289 7.55 -3.81 20.54
N HIS A 290 8.21 -3.46 19.45
CA HIS A 290 9.21 -4.30 18.79
C HIS A 290 10.62 -3.72 18.90
N GLY A 291 11.63 -4.59 18.98
CA GLY A 291 13.03 -4.20 19.00
C GLY A 291 13.54 -3.76 17.63
N LYS A 292 14.73 -3.14 17.62
CA LYS A 292 15.40 -2.78 16.36
C LYS A 292 15.70 -4.03 15.53
N PRO A 293 15.65 -3.93 14.19
CA PRO A 293 15.95 -5.07 13.33
C PRO A 293 17.40 -5.52 13.47
N ARG A 294 17.64 -6.81 13.25
CA ARG A 294 19.01 -7.39 13.21
C ARG A 294 19.76 -6.91 11.97
N VAL A 295 19.03 -6.70 10.88
CA VAL A 295 19.55 -6.21 9.61
C VAL A 295 18.92 -4.85 9.32
N PRO A 296 19.60 -3.75 9.64
CA PRO A 296 19.08 -2.42 9.37
C PRO A 296 19.01 -2.13 7.86
N LEU A 297 18.17 -1.18 7.51
CA LEU A 297 18.08 -0.63 6.16
C LEU A 297 18.94 0.63 6.04
N VAL A 298 19.58 0.78 4.87
CA VAL A 298 20.28 2.00 4.48
C VAL A 298 19.54 2.67 3.33
N ALA A 299 19.62 3.99 3.26
CA ALA A 299 19.09 4.76 2.15
C ALA A 299 20.10 4.81 1.00
N ILE A 300 19.70 4.30 -0.16
CA ILE A 300 20.40 4.56 -1.42
C ILE A 300 19.65 5.69 -2.13
N TYR A 301 20.29 6.83 -2.24
CA TYR A 301 19.82 7.95 -3.06
C TYR A 301 20.32 7.70 -4.50
N PRO A 302 19.42 7.37 -5.45
CA PRO A 302 19.85 6.97 -6.79
C PRO A 302 20.73 8.05 -7.44
N LYS A 303 21.87 7.64 -8.02
CA LYS A 303 22.82 8.57 -8.67
C LYS A 303 22.21 9.33 -9.85
N GLU A 304 21.17 8.78 -10.46
CA GLU A 304 20.40 9.42 -11.54
C GLU A 304 19.49 10.54 -11.00
N GLY A 305 19.22 10.53 -9.70
CA GLY A 305 18.39 11.49 -8.99
C GLY A 305 17.15 10.87 -8.36
N THR A 306 16.58 11.60 -7.39
CA THR A 306 15.36 11.20 -6.69
C THR A 306 14.32 12.30 -6.70
N LEU A 307 13.05 11.89 -6.62
CA LEU A 307 11.92 12.80 -6.39
C LEU A 307 11.76 13.04 -4.89
N ASN A 308 11.43 14.27 -4.54
CA ASN A 308 11.10 14.62 -3.17
C ASN A 308 9.58 14.61 -2.99
N SER A 309 9.09 13.85 -2.02
CA SER A 309 7.69 13.88 -1.58
C SER A 309 7.49 15.11 -0.70
N ASP A 310 6.95 16.16 -1.29
CA ASP A 310 6.82 17.51 -0.69
C ASP A 310 5.56 17.72 0.15
N SER A 311 4.75 16.66 0.33
CA SER A 311 3.57 16.60 1.21
C SER A 311 2.74 17.90 1.24
N PRO A 312 2.12 18.31 0.14
CA PRO A 312 1.32 19.52 0.10
C PRO A 312 0.04 19.38 0.95
N PHE A 313 -0.50 20.51 1.37
CA PHE A 313 -1.81 20.60 2.00
C PHE A 313 -2.75 21.40 1.10
N ALA A 314 -3.67 20.71 0.43
CA ALA A 314 -4.60 21.30 -0.52
C ALA A 314 -5.96 21.50 0.14
N ILE A 315 -6.40 22.75 0.22
CA ILE A 315 -7.76 23.10 0.67
C ILE A 315 -8.70 22.87 -0.51
N LEU A 316 -9.77 22.08 -0.28
CA LEU A 316 -10.72 21.76 -1.34
C LEU A 316 -11.75 22.88 -1.52
N GLN A 317 -11.98 23.26 -2.78
CA GLN A 317 -13.02 24.18 -3.23
C GLN A 317 -14.12 23.40 -3.97
N ALA A 318 -14.46 22.25 -3.42
CA ALA A 318 -15.47 21.37 -3.98
C ALA A 318 -16.90 21.84 -3.62
N PRO A 319 -17.94 21.37 -4.34
CA PRO A 319 -19.34 21.75 -4.05
C PRO A 319 -19.81 21.44 -2.62
N TRP A 320 -19.14 20.51 -1.94
CA TRP A 320 -19.42 20.14 -0.56
C TRP A 320 -18.60 20.91 0.49
N SER A 321 -17.59 21.69 0.07
CA SER A 321 -16.71 22.42 0.98
C SER A 321 -17.27 23.81 1.29
N GLU A 322 -17.51 24.09 2.57
CA GLU A 322 -18.03 25.37 3.04
C GLU A 322 -16.89 26.37 3.31
N ALA A 323 -17.12 27.65 3.01
CA ALA A 323 -16.12 28.71 3.21
C ALA A 323 -15.60 28.79 4.66
N GLY A 324 -16.47 28.51 5.66
CA GLY A 324 -16.09 28.43 7.07
C GLY A 324 -15.05 27.33 7.32
N LYS A 325 -15.25 26.15 6.78
CA LYS A 325 -14.33 25.01 6.92
C LYS A 325 -12.98 25.27 6.24
N GLN A 326 -12.97 25.98 5.11
CA GLN A 326 -11.72 26.40 4.44
C GLN A 326 -10.86 27.29 5.35
N ALA A 327 -11.49 28.19 6.15
CA ALA A 327 -10.76 29.01 7.11
C ALA A 327 -10.11 28.18 8.22
N GLY A 328 -10.83 27.18 8.75
CA GLY A 328 -10.29 26.21 9.72
C GLY A 328 -9.15 25.37 9.16
N ALA A 329 -9.28 24.88 7.90
CA ALA A 329 -8.22 24.14 7.21
C ALA A 329 -6.96 24.98 7.01
N LYS A 330 -7.11 26.27 6.66
CA LYS A 330 -5.99 27.21 6.50
C LYS A 330 -5.27 27.48 7.83
N ASP A 331 -6.01 27.63 8.91
CA ASP A 331 -5.40 27.83 10.25
C ASP A 331 -4.68 26.57 10.73
N PHE A 332 -5.24 25.39 10.46
CA PHE A 332 -4.56 24.13 10.76
C PHE A 332 -3.26 23.96 9.96
N LEU A 333 -3.24 24.30 8.67
CA LEU A 333 -2.02 24.34 7.89
C LEU A 333 -0.97 25.28 8.51
N ALA A 334 -1.36 26.47 8.92
CA ALA A 334 -0.45 27.40 9.61
C ALA A 334 0.09 26.79 10.91
N TYR A 335 -0.76 26.09 11.68
CA TYR A 335 -0.38 25.40 12.90
C TYR A 335 0.63 24.27 12.63
N LEU A 336 0.39 23.42 11.62
CA LEU A 336 1.31 22.35 11.22
C LEU A 336 2.72 22.87 10.89
N ARG A 337 2.82 24.10 10.41
CA ARG A 337 4.10 24.74 10.03
C ARG A 337 4.77 25.51 11.16
N GLU A 338 4.16 25.61 12.33
CA GLU A 338 4.80 26.21 13.51
C GLU A 338 6.03 25.38 13.93
N PRO A 339 7.11 26.00 14.46
CA PRO A 339 8.35 25.29 14.80
C PRO A 339 8.15 24.07 15.71
N ALA A 340 7.24 24.15 16.68
CA ALA A 340 6.96 23.05 17.60
C ALA A 340 6.33 21.83 16.91
N GLN A 341 5.51 22.04 15.88
CA GLN A 341 4.94 20.93 15.11
C GLN A 341 5.95 20.38 14.09
N GLN A 342 6.77 21.26 13.51
CA GLN A 342 7.86 20.85 12.62
C GLN A 342 8.89 19.97 13.35
N GLU A 343 9.16 20.24 14.62
CA GLU A 343 10.05 19.39 15.45
C GLU A 343 9.47 17.98 15.60
N LEU A 344 8.15 17.82 15.79
CA LEU A 344 7.51 16.51 15.86
C LEU A 344 7.66 15.72 14.55
N PHE A 345 7.50 16.39 13.40
CA PHE A 345 7.70 15.75 12.11
C PHE A 345 9.17 15.35 11.89
N THR A 346 10.10 16.22 12.25
CA THR A 346 11.53 15.92 12.06
C THR A 346 12.05 14.87 13.02
N ASP A 347 11.50 14.77 14.23
CA ASP A 347 11.79 13.69 15.18
C ASP A 347 11.24 12.34 14.72
N ALA A 348 10.16 12.36 13.89
CA ALA A 348 9.61 11.19 13.22
C ALA A 348 10.29 10.84 11.89
N GLY A 349 11.40 11.48 11.53
CA GLY A 349 12.20 11.16 10.35
C GLY A 349 11.82 11.90 9.08
N PHE A 350 10.84 12.81 9.11
CA PHE A 350 10.59 13.72 8.00
C PHE A 350 11.64 14.84 7.96
N ARG A 351 11.75 15.49 6.82
CA ARG A 351 12.42 16.79 6.69
C ARG A 351 11.38 17.89 6.85
N THR A 352 11.78 19.08 7.25
CA THR A 352 10.89 20.25 7.29
C THR A 352 10.23 20.51 5.93
N TYR A 353 9.19 21.34 5.91
CA TYR A 353 8.51 21.73 4.65
C TYR A 353 9.45 22.39 3.62
N ASP A 354 10.58 22.94 4.02
CA ASP A 354 11.62 23.51 3.18
C ASP A 354 12.84 22.58 2.97
N GLY A 355 12.72 21.29 3.33
CA GLY A 355 13.67 20.23 3.01
C GLY A 355 14.82 20.05 3.99
N ARG A 356 14.87 20.79 5.12
CA ARG A 356 15.95 20.66 6.11
C ARG A 356 15.80 19.38 6.90
N PRO A 357 16.89 18.57 7.06
CA PRO A 357 16.87 17.38 7.87
C PRO A 357 16.77 17.72 9.38
N GLY A 358 16.06 16.88 10.13
CA GLY A 358 16.09 16.88 11.59
C GLY A 358 17.12 15.92 12.16
N LYS A 359 17.15 15.80 13.49
CA LYS A 359 18.10 14.94 14.20
C LYS A 359 17.99 13.45 13.83
N ALA A 360 16.78 12.98 13.55
CA ALA A 360 16.55 11.59 13.14
C ALA A 360 17.28 11.24 11.83
N VAL A 361 17.47 12.20 10.95
CA VAL A 361 18.27 12.05 9.72
C VAL A 361 19.74 12.37 9.96
N SER A 362 20.05 13.54 10.56
CA SER A 362 21.43 14.03 10.70
C SER A 362 22.30 13.18 11.62
N ASN A 363 21.72 12.47 12.57
CA ASN A 363 22.44 11.59 13.50
C ASN A 363 22.44 10.11 13.05
N SER A 364 21.93 9.82 11.85
CA SER A 364 21.81 8.44 11.35
C SER A 364 23.06 8.03 10.55
N ASP A 365 23.59 6.85 10.85
CA ASP A 365 24.63 6.22 10.02
C ASP A 365 24.06 5.61 8.72
N TYR A 366 22.74 5.59 8.56
CA TYR A 366 22.03 4.90 7.47
C TYR A 366 21.41 5.85 6.45
N LEU A 367 21.38 7.14 6.75
CA LEU A 367 20.77 8.21 5.96
C LEU A 367 21.82 9.28 5.63
N ALA A 368 21.53 10.13 4.62
CA ALA A 368 22.39 11.27 4.29
C ALA A 368 21.63 12.60 4.45
N GLU A 369 22.32 13.63 4.94
CA GLU A 369 21.76 14.99 4.95
C GLU A 369 21.58 15.54 3.54
N ASP A 370 22.60 15.31 2.68
CA ASP A 370 22.57 15.66 1.26
C ASP A 370 21.97 14.51 0.44
N ILE A 371 20.86 14.79 -0.21
CA ILE A 371 20.13 13.81 -1.03
C ILE A 371 20.67 13.73 -2.47
N GLY A 372 21.68 14.50 -2.81
CA GLY A 372 22.27 14.54 -4.14
C GLY A 372 21.34 15.19 -5.19
N VAL A 373 21.20 14.54 -6.34
CA VAL A 373 20.38 15.06 -7.45
C VAL A 373 18.89 14.93 -7.14
N THR A 374 18.18 16.07 -7.14
CA THR A 374 16.72 16.09 -7.03
C THR A 374 16.11 16.25 -8.42
N LEU A 375 15.16 15.36 -8.74
CA LEU A 375 14.40 15.41 -9.98
C LEU A 375 13.18 16.33 -9.82
N SER A 376 12.90 17.10 -10.86
CA SER A 376 11.62 17.81 -10.95
C SER A 376 10.49 16.85 -11.34
N PRO A 377 9.28 17.00 -10.78
CA PRO A 377 8.12 16.24 -11.24
C PRO A 377 7.86 16.48 -12.73
N PRO A 378 7.60 15.45 -13.54
CA PRO A 378 7.20 15.61 -14.92
C PRO A 378 5.88 16.39 -15.07
N SER A 379 5.63 16.91 -16.26
CA SER A 379 4.35 17.58 -16.56
C SER A 379 3.15 16.62 -16.41
N PRO A 380 1.93 17.12 -16.10
CA PRO A 380 0.76 16.26 -15.86
C PRO A 380 0.46 15.26 -16.97
N PRO A 381 0.53 15.62 -18.28
CA PRO A 381 0.35 14.62 -19.34
C PRO A 381 1.43 13.52 -19.34
N VAL A 382 2.66 13.83 -18.94
CA VAL A 382 3.74 12.85 -18.83
C VAL A 382 3.52 11.96 -17.61
N LEU A 383 3.08 12.50 -16.47
CA LEU A 383 2.72 11.71 -15.30
C LEU A 383 1.63 10.67 -15.62
N ALA A 384 0.56 11.09 -16.30
CA ALA A 384 -0.50 10.18 -16.75
C ALA A 384 0.04 9.11 -17.71
N ALA A 385 0.91 9.49 -18.65
CA ALA A 385 1.53 8.56 -19.58
C ALA A 385 2.52 7.59 -18.92
N VAL A 386 3.23 8.00 -17.85
CA VAL A 386 4.07 7.11 -17.03
C VAL A 386 3.22 6.03 -16.37
N ARG A 387 2.06 6.39 -15.78
CA ARG A 387 1.12 5.42 -15.17
C ARG A 387 0.60 4.42 -16.22
N ALA A 388 0.19 4.93 -17.39
CA ALA A 388 -0.27 4.09 -18.50
C ALA A 388 0.82 3.15 -19.02
N ALA A 389 2.03 3.67 -19.25
CA ALA A 389 3.18 2.87 -19.69
C ALA A 389 3.56 1.79 -18.65
N TRP A 390 3.52 2.12 -17.35
CA TRP A 390 3.75 1.12 -16.31
C TRP A 390 2.74 -0.02 -16.37
N SER A 391 1.46 0.25 -16.58
CA SER A 391 0.42 -0.79 -16.68
C SER A 391 0.70 -1.78 -17.82
N GLU A 392 1.41 -1.36 -18.88
CA GLU A 392 1.84 -2.22 -19.99
C GLU A 392 3.16 -2.96 -19.72
N LEU A 393 4.07 -2.35 -18.94
CA LEU A 393 5.44 -2.84 -18.70
C LEU A 393 5.60 -3.63 -17.41
N ARG A 394 4.64 -3.51 -16.50
CA ARG A 394 4.69 -4.18 -15.21
C ARG A 394 4.68 -5.71 -15.35
N LYS A 395 5.17 -6.37 -14.33
CA LYS A 395 5.08 -7.81 -14.22
C LYS A 395 3.60 -8.22 -14.20
N PRO A 396 3.15 -9.12 -15.09
CA PRO A 396 1.75 -9.55 -15.10
C PRO A 396 1.42 -10.35 -13.83
N ALA A 397 0.15 -10.37 -13.47
CA ALA A 397 -0.35 -11.12 -12.32
C ALA A 397 -1.12 -12.38 -12.75
N ARG A 398 -1.08 -13.39 -11.89
CA ARG A 398 -1.92 -14.60 -11.95
C ARG A 398 -2.69 -14.67 -10.65
N VAL A 399 -3.98 -14.31 -10.71
CA VAL A 399 -4.84 -14.12 -9.53
C VAL A 399 -6.00 -15.09 -9.56
N LEU A 400 -6.11 -15.93 -8.54
CA LEU A 400 -7.28 -16.78 -8.33
C LEU A 400 -8.17 -16.14 -7.26
N LEU A 401 -9.35 -15.64 -7.67
CA LEU A 401 -10.37 -15.16 -6.77
C LEU A 401 -11.13 -16.36 -6.19
N VAL A 402 -11.21 -16.47 -4.87
CA VAL A 402 -11.97 -17.48 -4.13
C VAL A 402 -12.99 -16.75 -3.27
N LEU A 403 -14.23 -16.68 -3.75
CA LEU A 403 -15.28 -15.91 -3.12
C LEU A 403 -16.21 -16.81 -2.32
N ASP A 404 -16.47 -16.41 -1.08
CA ASP A 404 -17.49 -17.03 -0.26
C ASP A 404 -18.87 -16.73 -0.84
N VAL A 405 -19.67 -17.77 -0.99
CA VAL A 405 -21.09 -17.68 -1.36
C VAL A 405 -21.97 -18.43 -0.35
N SER A 406 -21.47 -18.68 0.88
CA SER A 406 -22.22 -19.36 1.94
C SER A 406 -23.55 -18.66 2.24
N GLY A 407 -24.42 -19.32 3.00
CA GLY A 407 -25.75 -18.81 3.32
C GLY A 407 -25.74 -17.44 4.03
N SER A 408 -24.71 -17.16 4.84
CA SER A 408 -24.49 -15.87 5.52
C SER A 408 -24.30 -14.70 4.55
N MET A 409 -23.71 -14.93 3.36
CA MET A 409 -23.55 -13.93 2.31
C MET A 409 -24.89 -13.41 1.75
N GLY A 410 -25.99 -14.12 1.99
CA GLY A 410 -27.34 -13.67 1.69
C GLY A 410 -27.94 -12.70 2.72
N GLN A 411 -27.25 -12.43 3.82
CA GLN A 411 -27.72 -11.48 4.83
C GLN A 411 -27.68 -10.04 4.31
N SER A 412 -28.57 -9.21 4.88
CA SER A 412 -28.61 -7.77 4.52
C SER A 412 -27.35 -7.06 4.97
N ALA A 413 -26.76 -6.30 4.06
CA ALA A 413 -25.61 -5.43 4.31
C ALA A 413 -26.00 -3.94 4.38
N GLY A 414 -27.32 -3.63 4.48
CA GLY A 414 -27.83 -2.27 4.44
C GLY A 414 -28.16 -1.78 3.02
N ALA A 415 -28.79 -0.62 2.92
CA ALA A 415 -29.21 0.01 1.65
C ALA A 415 -29.98 -0.92 0.69
N GLY A 416 -30.67 -1.95 1.23
CA GLY A 416 -31.45 -2.92 0.42
C GLY A 416 -30.60 -3.92 -0.36
N LYS A 417 -29.30 -4.05 -0.06
CA LYS A 417 -28.39 -5.01 -0.68
C LYS A 417 -27.98 -6.11 0.31
N THR A 418 -27.64 -7.26 -0.23
CA THR A 418 -27.02 -8.36 0.52
C THR A 418 -25.49 -8.19 0.56
N ARG A 419 -24.84 -8.92 1.49
CA ARG A 419 -23.36 -9.00 1.53
C ARG A 419 -22.81 -9.46 0.18
N LEU A 420 -23.42 -10.50 -0.44
CA LEU A 420 -22.96 -11.00 -1.74
C LEU A 420 -23.09 -9.97 -2.85
N GLU A 421 -24.18 -9.20 -2.91
CA GLU A 421 -24.36 -8.16 -3.95
C GLU A 421 -23.32 -7.05 -3.85
N LEU A 422 -22.92 -6.67 -2.62
CA LEU A 422 -21.83 -5.70 -2.44
C LEU A 422 -20.48 -6.30 -2.85
N ALA A 423 -20.20 -7.54 -2.45
CA ALA A 423 -18.98 -8.25 -2.82
C ALA A 423 -18.85 -8.47 -4.33
N GLN A 424 -19.95 -8.80 -5.02
CA GLN A 424 -19.98 -8.89 -6.49
C GLN A 424 -19.64 -7.56 -7.15
N ALA A 425 -20.25 -6.47 -6.69
CA ALA A 425 -19.95 -5.14 -7.22
C ALA A 425 -18.48 -4.76 -7.01
N ALA A 426 -17.95 -4.97 -5.81
CA ALA A 426 -16.56 -4.71 -5.48
C ALA A 426 -15.57 -5.56 -6.33
N ALA A 427 -15.85 -6.84 -6.50
CA ALA A 427 -15.04 -7.72 -7.34
C ALA A 427 -15.03 -7.26 -8.80
N VAL A 428 -16.19 -6.87 -9.34
CA VAL A 428 -16.30 -6.34 -10.72
C VAL A 428 -15.54 -5.02 -10.87
N ASN A 429 -15.71 -4.09 -9.93
CA ASN A 429 -15.00 -2.80 -9.93
C ASN A 429 -13.48 -3.01 -9.88
N GLY A 430 -13.04 -3.91 -9.01
CA GLY A 430 -11.63 -4.25 -8.85
C GLY A 430 -10.97 -4.80 -10.11
N LEU A 431 -11.70 -5.54 -10.96
CA LEU A 431 -11.15 -6.04 -12.23
C LEU A 431 -10.66 -4.93 -13.17
N SER A 432 -11.11 -3.68 -12.97
CA SER A 432 -10.64 -2.53 -13.76
C SER A 432 -9.15 -2.20 -13.51
N GLN A 433 -8.59 -2.65 -12.39
CA GLN A 433 -7.17 -2.45 -12.05
C GLN A 433 -6.26 -3.48 -12.73
N LEU A 434 -6.82 -4.57 -13.22
CA LEU A 434 -6.09 -5.65 -13.88
C LEU A 434 -6.04 -5.43 -15.39
N SER A 435 -4.87 -5.69 -15.98
CA SER A 435 -4.66 -5.60 -17.42
C SER A 435 -5.20 -6.82 -18.15
N ASP A 436 -5.35 -6.72 -19.45
CA ASP A 436 -5.78 -7.85 -20.28
C ASP A 436 -4.76 -9.00 -20.32
N ALA A 437 -3.49 -8.71 -20.00
CA ALA A 437 -2.43 -9.71 -19.92
C ALA A 437 -2.42 -10.49 -18.60
N ASP A 438 -3.06 -9.97 -17.54
CA ASP A 438 -3.19 -10.68 -16.28
C ASP A 438 -4.06 -11.92 -16.43
N GLN A 439 -3.74 -12.98 -15.70
CA GLN A 439 -4.53 -14.20 -15.67
C GLN A 439 -5.44 -14.19 -14.44
N VAL A 440 -6.74 -14.34 -14.64
CA VAL A 440 -7.71 -14.33 -13.54
C VAL A 440 -8.59 -15.56 -13.61
N GLY A 441 -8.71 -16.25 -12.48
CA GLY A 441 -9.66 -17.34 -12.29
C GLY A 441 -10.70 -17.02 -11.22
N LEU A 442 -11.82 -17.72 -11.22
CA LEU A 442 -12.89 -17.57 -10.23
C LEU A 442 -13.31 -18.92 -9.67
N TRP A 443 -13.16 -19.06 -8.36
CA TRP A 443 -13.69 -20.16 -7.57
C TRP A 443 -14.67 -19.64 -6.51
N THR A 444 -15.56 -20.51 -6.06
CA THR A 444 -16.41 -20.26 -4.89
C THR A 444 -16.38 -21.45 -3.95
N PHE A 445 -16.79 -21.25 -2.71
CA PHE A 445 -17.04 -22.34 -1.76
C PHE A 445 -18.32 -23.09 -2.16
N PRO A 446 -18.33 -24.43 -2.09
CA PRO A 446 -19.44 -25.21 -2.61
C PRO A 446 -20.54 -25.42 -1.58
N SER A 447 -21.71 -25.81 -2.07
CA SER A 447 -22.85 -26.15 -1.22
C SER A 447 -22.79 -27.52 -0.57
N GLN A 448 -22.13 -28.52 -1.16
CA GLN A 448 -21.95 -29.87 -0.59
C GLN A 448 -20.89 -30.70 -1.35
N GLY A 449 -20.14 -31.52 -0.64
CA GLY A 449 -19.36 -32.64 -1.18
C GLY A 449 -18.07 -32.32 -1.94
N GLN A 450 -17.82 -31.08 -2.27
CA GLN A 450 -16.57 -30.59 -2.88
C GLN A 450 -16.01 -29.44 -2.07
N VAL A 451 -14.72 -29.17 -2.15
CA VAL A 451 -14.08 -28.05 -1.43
C VAL A 451 -14.11 -26.73 -2.19
N TYR A 452 -14.36 -26.75 -3.50
CA TYR A 452 -14.50 -25.55 -4.34
C TYR A 452 -15.28 -25.85 -5.61
N TRP A 453 -15.87 -24.80 -6.18
CA TRP A 453 -16.45 -24.81 -7.53
C TRP A 453 -15.66 -23.85 -8.40
N GLN A 454 -15.10 -24.36 -9.49
CA GLN A 454 -14.41 -23.57 -10.48
C GLN A 454 -15.41 -22.99 -11.49
N HIS A 455 -15.65 -21.69 -11.44
CA HIS A 455 -16.49 -20.97 -12.41
C HIS A 455 -15.71 -20.53 -13.64
N MET A 456 -14.46 -20.09 -13.43
CA MET A 456 -13.55 -19.65 -14.50
C MET A 456 -12.13 -20.21 -14.25
N ALA A 457 -11.49 -20.65 -15.31
CA ALA A 457 -10.09 -21.08 -15.25
C ALA A 457 -9.14 -19.88 -15.15
N LEU A 458 -7.92 -20.12 -14.66
CA LEU A 458 -6.84 -19.13 -14.65
C LEU A 458 -6.31 -18.94 -16.09
N GLU A 459 -6.88 -17.97 -16.80
CA GLU A 459 -6.55 -17.66 -18.20
C GLU A 459 -6.41 -16.13 -18.37
N PRO A 460 -5.81 -15.63 -19.46
CA PRO A 460 -5.70 -14.19 -19.72
C PRO A 460 -7.05 -13.48 -19.61
N LEU A 461 -7.06 -12.33 -18.89
CA LEU A 461 -8.27 -11.62 -18.55
C LEU A 461 -8.95 -10.99 -19.79
N GLY A 462 -8.18 -10.42 -20.73
CA GLY A 462 -8.73 -9.71 -21.86
C GLY A 462 -9.81 -10.50 -22.60
N PRO A 463 -9.54 -11.71 -23.11
CA PRO A 463 -10.54 -12.50 -23.85
C PRO A 463 -11.74 -12.96 -23.02
N GLN A 464 -11.63 -13.03 -21.69
CA GLN A 464 -12.68 -13.57 -20.82
C GLN A 464 -13.29 -12.52 -19.86
N ARG A 465 -12.89 -11.25 -19.95
CA ARG A 465 -13.29 -10.19 -19.00
C ARG A 465 -14.82 -10.10 -18.86
N ASP A 466 -15.54 -9.98 -19.95
CA ASP A 466 -17.00 -9.86 -19.92
C ASP A 466 -17.67 -11.13 -19.37
N GLN A 467 -17.12 -12.30 -19.69
CA GLN A 467 -17.62 -13.56 -19.16
C GLN A 467 -17.38 -13.68 -17.66
N LEU A 468 -16.19 -13.27 -17.19
CA LEU A 468 -15.86 -13.26 -15.77
C LEU A 468 -16.78 -12.31 -14.99
N ILE A 469 -17.01 -11.10 -15.49
CA ILE A 469 -17.95 -10.14 -14.92
C ILE A 469 -19.35 -10.76 -14.82
N ALA A 470 -19.84 -11.34 -15.89
CA ALA A 470 -21.16 -11.99 -15.91
C ALA A 470 -21.24 -13.16 -14.90
N ARG A 471 -20.17 -13.95 -14.76
CA ARG A 471 -20.12 -15.04 -13.78
C ARG A 471 -20.12 -14.53 -12.33
N ILE A 472 -19.36 -13.48 -12.02
CA ILE A 472 -19.38 -12.85 -10.68
C ILE A 472 -20.80 -12.35 -10.37
N GLN A 473 -21.46 -11.65 -11.30
CA GLN A 473 -22.80 -11.11 -11.10
C GLN A 473 -23.90 -12.18 -10.95
N GLN A 474 -23.67 -13.40 -11.44
CA GLN A 474 -24.61 -14.53 -11.37
C GLN A 474 -24.43 -15.41 -10.12
N LEU A 475 -23.44 -15.13 -9.25
CA LEU A 475 -23.26 -15.87 -8.01
C LEU A 475 -24.50 -15.70 -7.11
N ILE A 476 -24.91 -16.78 -6.46
CA ILE A 476 -26.05 -16.80 -5.54
C ILE A 476 -25.60 -17.41 -4.21
N PRO A 477 -26.17 -16.99 -3.08
CA PRO A 477 -25.83 -17.58 -1.79
C PRO A 477 -26.19 -19.07 -1.76
N ALA A 478 -25.19 -19.91 -1.46
CA ALA A 478 -25.38 -21.38 -1.35
C ALA A 478 -24.17 -22.02 -0.65
N GLY A 479 -24.41 -22.89 0.32
CA GLY A 479 -23.40 -23.77 0.87
C GLY A 479 -22.82 -23.41 2.22
N GLY A 480 -21.70 -24.05 2.55
CA GLY A 480 -20.91 -23.86 3.76
C GLY A 480 -19.55 -23.22 3.45
N THR A 481 -18.66 -23.18 4.45
CA THR A 481 -17.37 -22.46 4.38
C THR A 481 -16.20 -23.41 4.61
N PRO A 482 -15.75 -24.22 3.59
CA PRO A 482 -14.55 -25.06 3.68
C PRO A 482 -13.27 -24.23 3.50
N LEU A 483 -13.08 -23.19 4.31
CA LEU A 483 -12.07 -22.14 4.16
C LEU A 483 -10.65 -22.72 4.00
N PHE A 484 -10.23 -23.61 4.92
CA PHE A 484 -8.86 -24.13 4.93
C PHE A 484 -8.59 -25.03 3.72
N ALA A 485 -9.50 -25.96 3.46
CA ALA A 485 -9.37 -26.89 2.34
C ALA A 485 -9.40 -26.15 0.99
N ALA A 486 -10.29 -25.17 0.81
CA ALA A 486 -10.39 -24.36 -0.40
C ALA A 486 -9.13 -23.49 -0.61
N THR A 487 -8.64 -22.85 0.44
CA THR A 487 -7.40 -22.05 0.40
C THR A 487 -6.19 -22.91 0.02
N ARG A 488 -6.07 -24.12 0.60
CA ARG A 488 -5.03 -25.09 0.27
C ARG A 488 -5.07 -25.46 -1.22
N LYS A 489 -6.25 -25.82 -1.72
CA LYS A 489 -6.44 -26.19 -3.13
C LYS A 489 -6.21 -25.04 -4.08
N ALA A 490 -6.62 -23.83 -3.73
CA ALA A 490 -6.38 -22.64 -4.53
C ALA A 490 -4.89 -22.32 -4.64
N SER A 491 -4.16 -22.38 -3.51
CA SER A 491 -2.70 -22.20 -3.50
C SER A 491 -1.98 -23.25 -4.33
N GLU A 492 -2.38 -24.54 -4.23
CA GLU A 492 -1.83 -25.63 -5.05
C GLU A 492 -2.09 -25.38 -6.57
N ALA A 493 -3.29 -24.94 -6.93
CA ALA A 493 -3.68 -24.71 -8.33
C ALA A 493 -2.88 -23.55 -8.97
N VAL A 494 -2.68 -22.46 -8.23
CA VAL A 494 -1.85 -21.34 -8.70
C VAL A 494 -0.39 -21.76 -8.75
N ARG A 495 0.13 -22.45 -7.73
CA ARG A 495 1.50 -22.93 -7.67
C ARG A 495 1.86 -23.87 -8.82
N ALA A 496 0.94 -24.72 -9.24
CA ALA A 496 1.17 -25.63 -10.38
C ALA A 496 1.45 -24.90 -11.71
N ARG A 497 1.12 -23.63 -11.79
CA ARG A 497 1.33 -22.74 -12.95
C ARG A 497 2.32 -21.60 -12.66
N ALA A 498 2.85 -21.53 -11.43
CA ALA A 498 3.69 -20.42 -11.00
C ALA A 498 5.02 -20.40 -11.77
N ASP A 499 5.46 -19.20 -12.11
CA ASP A 499 6.74 -18.90 -12.71
C ASP A 499 7.29 -17.59 -12.13
N ASP A 500 8.56 -17.29 -12.40
CA ASP A 500 9.23 -16.09 -11.90
C ASP A 500 8.85 -14.82 -12.71
N ASP A 501 8.21 -14.97 -13.85
CA ASP A 501 7.80 -13.89 -14.73
C ASP A 501 6.39 -13.35 -14.41
N THR A 502 5.69 -13.96 -13.44
CA THR A 502 4.35 -13.55 -13.00
C THR A 502 4.28 -13.37 -11.49
N ILE A 503 3.38 -12.49 -11.03
CA ILE A 503 3.00 -12.37 -9.63
C ILE A 503 1.87 -13.37 -9.36
N ASN A 504 2.14 -14.38 -8.52
CA ASN A 504 1.22 -15.48 -8.29
C ASN A 504 0.45 -15.26 -6.99
N ALA A 505 -0.89 -15.18 -7.04
CA ALA A 505 -1.71 -14.86 -5.88
C ALA A 505 -3.05 -15.59 -5.85
N VAL A 506 -3.54 -15.80 -4.63
CA VAL A 506 -4.91 -16.17 -4.31
C VAL A 506 -5.52 -15.04 -3.50
N VAL A 507 -6.74 -14.64 -3.80
CA VAL A 507 -7.55 -13.71 -2.98
C VAL A 507 -8.73 -14.48 -2.43
N VAL A 508 -8.75 -14.69 -1.12
CA VAL A 508 -9.84 -15.40 -0.42
C VAL A 508 -10.70 -14.37 0.31
N MET A 509 -11.98 -14.32 0.00
CA MET A 509 -12.94 -13.48 0.72
C MET A 509 -13.98 -14.36 1.39
N THR A 510 -14.20 -14.16 2.70
CA THR A 510 -15.19 -14.91 3.50
C THR A 510 -15.78 -14.03 4.58
N ASP A 511 -17.07 -14.25 4.87
CA ASP A 511 -17.79 -13.62 5.98
C ASP A 511 -17.95 -14.57 7.20
N GLY A 512 -17.29 -15.73 7.17
CA GLY A 512 -17.44 -16.76 8.19
C GLY A 512 -16.13 -17.37 8.69
N LYS A 513 -16.31 -18.40 9.51
CA LYS A 513 -15.24 -19.27 10.02
C LYS A 513 -15.19 -20.54 9.20
N ASN A 514 -14.09 -21.30 9.36
CA ASN A 514 -14.04 -22.64 8.75
C ASN A 514 -15.12 -23.57 9.34
N GLU A 515 -16.05 -24.02 8.52
CA GLU A 515 -17.14 -24.93 8.90
C GLU A 515 -17.01 -26.33 8.28
N TYR A 516 -15.80 -26.70 7.85
CA TYR A 516 -15.55 -27.98 7.18
C TYR A 516 -14.87 -28.98 8.11
N PRO A 517 -15.60 -30.01 8.60
CA PRO A 517 -15.10 -30.96 9.60
C PRO A 517 -13.91 -31.81 9.12
N ASP A 518 -13.79 -32.04 7.80
CA ASP A 518 -12.75 -32.89 7.23
C ASP A 518 -11.39 -32.19 7.12
N ASP A 519 -11.34 -30.85 7.27
CA ASP A 519 -10.10 -30.08 7.37
C ASP A 519 -10.24 -28.95 8.40
N THR A 520 -9.76 -29.22 9.60
CA THR A 520 -9.69 -28.25 10.72
C THR A 520 -8.26 -27.84 11.06
N ASP A 521 -7.25 -28.32 10.30
CA ASP A 521 -5.83 -28.11 10.56
C ASP A 521 -5.34 -26.79 9.97
N VAL A 522 -5.65 -25.67 10.64
CA VAL A 522 -5.15 -24.35 10.26
C VAL A 522 -3.62 -24.26 10.38
N ASP A 523 -3.02 -24.91 11.39
CA ASP A 523 -1.57 -24.86 11.59
C ASP A 523 -0.82 -25.64 10.49
N GLY A 524 -1.42 -26.73 9.99
CA GLY A 524 -0.91 -27.43 8.81
C GLY A 524 -1.00 -26.60 7.53
N LEU A 525 -2.08 -25.84 7.35
CA LEU A 525 -2.21 -24.88 6.24
C LEU A 525 -1.13 -23.79 6.34
N ILE A 526 -0.95 -23.18 7.52
CA ILE A 526 0.04 -22.13 7.77
C ILE A 526 1.46 -22.62 7.47
N ARG A 527 1.83 -23.83 7.96
CA ARG A 527 3.15 -24.42 7.64
C ARG A 527 3.31 -24.63 6.14
N GLN A 528 2.32 -25.19 5.45
CA GLN A 528 2.36 -25.42 4.02
C GLN A 528 2.57 -24.11 3.23
N LEU A 529 1.82 -23.05 3.57
CA LEU A 529 1.95 -21.76 2.92
C LEU A 529 3.31 -21.10 3.19
N GLY A 530 3.81 -21.21 4.43
CA GLY A 530 5.13 -20.71 4.82
C GLY A 530 6.28 -21.38 4.06
N ASP A 531 6.26 -22.69 3.94
CA ASP A 531 7.25 -23.44 3.17
C ASP A 531 7.21 -23.04 1.68
N GLN A 532 6.02 -22.90 1.11
CA GLN A 532 5.83 -22.47 -0.26
C GLN A 532 6.31 -21.03 -0.50
N ALA A 533 6.10 -20.13 0.45
CA ALA A 533 6.51 -18.72 0.35
C ALA A 533 8.04 -18.54 0.29
N LEU A 534 8.80 -19.47 0.88
CA LEU A 534 10.28 -19.47 0.81
C LEU A 534 10.80 -19.79 -0.59
N GLU A 535 10.08 -20.60 -1.34
CA GLU A 535 10.44 -21.05 -2.69
C GLU A 535 9.97 -20.10 -3.83
N GLY A 536 9.59 -18.87 -3.53
CA GLY A 536 9.03 -17.93 -4.52
C GLY A 536 7.54 -18.15 -4.80
N GLY A 537 6.82 -18.64 -3.78
CA GLY A 537 5.49 -19.19 -3.91
C GLY A 537 4.34 -18.20 -4.03
N VAL A 538 3.15 -18.77 -3.96
CA VAL A 538 1.87 -18.10 -4.09
C VAL A 538 1.56 -17.27 -2.85
N ARG A 539 1.17 -16.01 -3.03
CA ARG A 539 0.67 -15.13 -1.97
C ARG A 539 -0.83 -15.35 -1.77
N VAL A 540 -1.26 -15.51 -0.54
CA VAL A 540 -2.66 -15.68 -0.19
C VAL A 540 -3.13 -14.45 0.56
N PHE A 541 -3.79 -13.54 -0.15
CA PHE A 541 -4.46 -12.39 0.44
C PHE A 541 -5.83 -12.83 0.96
N THR A 542 -6.22 -12.35 2.12
CA THR A 542 -7.54 -12.65 2.69
C THR A 542 -8.32 -11.38 2.96
N ILE A 543 -9.63 -11.46 2.79
CA ILE A 543 -10.57 -10.39 3.13
C ILE A 543 -11.55 -10.95 4.18
N ALA A 544 -11.49 -10.41 5.39
CA ALA A 544 -12.45 -10.67 6.46
C ALA A 544 -13.68 -9.78 6.21
N TYR A 545 -14.79 -10.40 5.75
CA TYR A 545 -15.96 -9.66 5.30
C TYR A 545 -17.12 -9.82 6.29
N GLY A 546 -17.57 -8.68 6.87
CA GLY A 546 -18.58 -8.69 7.91
C GLY A 546 -18.03 -9.06 9.31
N GLU A 547 -18.82 -8.78 10.34
CA GLU A 547 -18.41 -8.89 11.75
C GLU A 547 -18.13 -10.33 12.22
N ASP A 548 -18.69 -11.33 11.53
CA ASP A 548 -18.58 -12.76 11.92
C ASP A 548 -17.30 -13.42 11.39
N ALA A 549 -16.57 -12.78 10.51
CA ALA A 549 -15.33 -13.30 9.93
C ALA A 549 -14.22 -13.48 10.97
N ASP A 550 -13.47 -14.58 10.87
CA ASP A 550 -12.33 -14.87 11.76
C ASP A 550 -11.07 -14.15 11.27
N LEU A 551 -11.01 -12.84 11.52
CA LEU A 551 -9.91 -11.98 11.09
C LEU A 551 -8.54 -12.47 11.58
N ASP A 552 -8.45 -12.98 12.81
CA ASP A 552 -7.17 -13.45 13.38
C ASP A 552 -6.64 -14.68 12.63
N THR A 553 -7.52 -15.64 12.33
CA THR A 553 -7.14 -16.80 11.50
C THR A 553 -6.78 -16.38 10.07
N LEU A 554 -7.53 -15.47 9.47
CA LEU A 554 -7.25 -14.95 8.13
C LEU A 554 -5.90 -14.20 8.06
N LYS A 555 -5.57 -13.42 9.10
CA LYS A 555 -4.24 -12.78 9.25
C LYS A 555 -3.12 -13.83 9.25
N ARG A 556 -3.22 -14.85 10.09
CA ARG A 556 -2.22 -15.92 10.17
C ARG A 556 -2.01 -16.64 8.83
N ILE A 557 -3.08 -16.86 8.07
CA ILE A 557 -3.02 -17.48 6.73
C ILE A 557 -2.26 -16.57 5.75
N SER A 558 -2.62 -15.28 5.69
CA SER A 558 -1.98 -14.34 4.78
C SER A 558 -0.51 -14.12 5.13
N GLU A 559 -0.20 -13.91 6.40
CA GLU A 559 1.15 -13.69 6.90
C GLU A 559 2.10 -14.85 6.59
N ALA A 560 1.61 -16.10 6.71
CA ALA A 560 2.39 -17.29 6.36
C ALA A 560 2.85 -17.26 4.91
N SER A 561 2.04 -16.75 3.99
CA SER A 561 2.36 -16.61 2.57
C SER A 561 3.04 -15.28 2.21
N ARG A 562 3.42 -14.46 3.19
CA ARG A 562 3.98 -13.11 3.01
C ARG A 562 3.04 -12.16 2.26
N ALA A 563 1.73 -12.33 2.47
CA ALA A 563 0.69 -11.46 1.98
C ALA A 563 0.05 -10.68 3.14
N ALA A 564 -1.08 -10.05 2.90
CA ALA A 564 -1.82 -9.25 3.86
C ALA A 564 -3.26 -9.75 4.01
N ALA A 565 -3.83 -9.59 5.20
CA ALA A 565 -5.25 -9.71 5.46
C ALA A 565 -5.88 -8.32 5.52
N TYR A 566 -7.05 -8.20 4.96
CA TYR A 566 -7.81 -6.95 4.90
C TYR A 566 -9.12 -7.10 5.66
N ASP A 567 -9.44 -6.08 6.44
CA ASP A 567 -10.68 -6.03 7.23
C ASP A 567 -11.77 -5.27 6.46
N ALA A 568 -12.86 -5.95 6.21
CA ALA A 568 -14.11 -5.43 5.68
C ALA A 568 -15.28 -5.83 6.61
N SER A 569 -15.07 -5.76 7.93
CA SER A 569 -16.10 -6.06 8.94
C SER A 569 -17.32 -5.17 8.77
N ASP A 570 -17.15 -3.91 8.36
CA ASP A 570 -18.24 -3.11 7.78
C ASP A 570 -18.42 -3.48 6.31
N PRO A 571 -19.52 -4.15 5.92
CA PRO A 571 -19.75 -4.56 4.53
C PRO A 571 -19.76 -3.43 3.51
N GLN A 572 -20.01 -2.19 3.93
CA GLN A 572 -20.01 -1.01 3.04
C GLN A 572 -18.59 -0.66 2.54
N THR A 573 -17.55 -1.10 3.25
CA THR A 573 -16.15 -0.80 2.90
C THR A 573 -15.57 -1.78 1.86
N ILE A 574 -16.30 -2.81 1.45
CA ILE A 574 -15.79 -3.89 0.60
C ILE A 574 -15.21 -3.41 -0.73
N ASP A 575 -15.77 -2.36 -1.35
CA ASP A 575 -15.24 -1.81 -2.61
C ASP A 575 -13.84 -1.21 -2.40
N ALA A 576 -13.65 -0.48 -1.31
CA ALA A 576 -12.36 0.07 -0.92
C ALA A 576 -11.34 -1.04 -0.61
N VAL A 577 -11.76 -2.05 0.14
CA VAL A 577 -10.93 -3.20 0.50
C VAL A 577 -10.51 -3.98 -0.73
N PHE A 578 -11.44 -4.29 -1.62
CA PHE A 578 -11.13 -5.03 -2.86
C PHE A 578 -10.15 -4.26 -3.75
N THR A 579 -10.34 -2.94 -3.86
CA THR A 579 -9.42 -2.04 -4.56
C THR A 579 -8.00 -2.13 -3.99
N ASN A 580 -7.85 -2.08 -2.67
CA ASN A 580 -6.55 -2.19 -2.01
C ASN A 580 -5.90 -3.57 -2.20
N VAL A 581 -6.67 -4.65 -2.13
CA VAL A 581 -6.16 -6.01 -2.41
C VAL A 581 -5.62 -6.12 -3.83
N LEU A 582 -6.40 -5.68 -4.82
CA LEU A 582 -6.01 -5.78 -6.23
C LEU A 582 -4.86 -4.83 -6.61
N SER A 583 -4.62 -3.78 -5.83
CA SER A 583 -3.46 -2.90 -6.04
C SER A 583 -2.12 -3.57 -5.76
N ASN A 584 -2.10 -4.77 -5.18
CA ASN A 584 -0.88 -5.57 -4.97
C ASN A 584 -0.40 -6.31 -6.24
N PHE A 585 -1.13 -6.16 -7.34
CA PHE A 585 -0.86 -6.92 -8.58
C PHE A 585 -0.51 -6.07 -9.79
#